data_87cdf86b70f4c098a21d5a8ac7bfbadb
#
_entry.id   87cdf86b70f4c098a21d5a8ac7bfbadb
#
_cell.length_a   1.000
_cell.length_b   1.000
_cell.length_c   1.000
_cell.angle_alpha   90.00
_cell.angle_beta   90.00
_cell.angle_gamma   90.00
#
_symmetry.space_group_name_H-M   'P 1'
#
loop_
_entity.id
_entity.type
_entity.pdbx_description
1 polymer ?
#
loop_
_entity_poly.entity_id
_entity_poly.type
_entity_poly.pdbx_seq_one_letter_code
_entity_poly.pdbx_strand_id
1 'polypeptide(L)'
;MESLKQIFTIEPNVPFLDVLASEVWRQTGGDGFRLSQYLILLPTRRACRHLGAAFAKIAAGKPLLLPRMRPLGEIDEDEITFADENGFDVPPAIAPLKRLMLLTQQVQKRDPSLSWDQAAKAAEALTKFLDQIQIEKCDVSLLPKLVEEQELAEHWQQTILFLEIITKNWPLILADQGCVDPAERRNAVLGAQAELWRKQPPLFPCALDVAGDTRTPRDQSVFARSVTNL
;
A
#
# COMPACT_ATOMS: atom_id res chain seq x y z
N MET A 1 -28.11 6.81 12.21
CA MET A 1 -27.32 7.02 13.44
C MET A 1 -25.89 7.22 13.00
N GLU A 2 -25.39 8.45 13.06
CA GLU A 2 -23.97 8.72 12.81
C GLU A 2 -23.17 8.03 13.91
N SER A 3 -22.37 7.06 13.54
CA SER A 3 -21.38 6.45 14.43
C SER A 3 -20.38 7.54 14.82
N LEU A 4 -20.40 7.95 16.08
CA LEU A 4 -19.43 8.88 16.64
C LEU A 4 -18.04 8.27 16.46
N LYS A 5 -17.23 8.90 15.59
CA LYS A 5 -15.83 8.56 15.43
C LYS A 5 -15.12 8.75 16.76
N GLN A 6 -14.66 7.65 17.36
CA GLN A 6 -13.90 7.71 18.60
C GLN A 6 -12.42 7.75 18.24
N ILE A 7 -11.81 8.92 18.38
CA ILE A 7 -10.37 9.11 18.21
C ILE A 7 -9.74 9.16 19.59
N PHE A 8 -8.77 8.30 19.85
CA PHE A 8 -8.03 8.25 21.10
C PHE A 8 -6.56 8.56 20.83
N THR A 9 -5.94 9.30 21.75
CA THR A 9 -4.51 9.60 21.72
C THR A 9 -3.83 8.91 22.91
N ILE A 10 -2.69 8.28 22.65
CA ILE A 10 -1.83 7.69 23.68
C ILE A 10 -0.63 8.60 23.87
N GLU A 11 -0.29 8.92 25.12
CA GLU A 11 0.83 9.80 25.45
C GLU A 11 2.18 9.22 24.99
N PRO A 12 3.12 10.04 24.48
CA PRO A 12 4.37 9.57 23.91
C PRO A 12 5.32 8.92 24.93
N ASN A 13 5.12 9.16 26.22
CA ASN A 13 6.01 8.68 27.30
C ASN A 13 5.63 7.32 27.87
N VAL A 14 4.62 6.65 27.32
CA VAL A 14 4.16 5.33 27.78
C VAL A 14 4.39 4.26 26.71
N PRO A 15 4.54 2.98 27.08
CA PRO A 15 4.66 1.88 26.12
C PRO A 15 3.39 1.75 25.28
N PHE A 16 3.39 2.34 24.11
CA PHE A 16 2.23 2.50 23.22
C PHE A 16 1.43 1.20 23.03
N LEU A 17 2.12 0.11 22.66
CA LEU A 17 1.45 -1.17 22.37
C LEU A 17 0.89 -1.85 23.61
N ASP A 18 1.53 -1.69 24.78
CA ASP A 18 1.02 -2.24 26.04
C ASP A 18 -0.25 -1.49 26.48
N VAL A 19 -0.27 -0.15 26.33
CA VAL A 19 -1.47 0.69 26.60
C VAL A 19 -2.58 0.34 25.64
N LEU A 20 -2.28 0.23 24.34
CA LEU A 20 -3.26 -0.16 23.32
C LEU A 20 -3.88 -1.53 23.64
N ALA A 21 -3.04 -2.53 23.94
CA ALA A 21 -3.52 -3.86 24.29
C ALA A 21 -4.45 -3.83 25.51
N SER A 22 -4.06 -3.06 26.53
CA SER A 22 -4.86 -2.92 27.77
C SER A 22 -6.20 -2.25 27.50
N GLU A 23 -6.21 -1.21 26.66
CA GLU A 23 -7.46 -0.50 26.32
C GLU A 23 -8.40 -1.37 25.49
N VAL A 24 -7.87 -2.04 24.45
CA VAL A 24 -8.68 -2.97 23.66
C VAL A 24 -9.22 -4.11 24.54
N TRP A 25 -8.40 -4.65 25.42
CA TRP A 25 -8.83 -5.67 26.38
C TRP A 25 -9.94 -5.16 27.32
N ARG A 26 -9.81 -3.94 27.81
CA ARG A 26 -10.85 -3.29 28.64
C ARG A 26 -12.17 -3.13 27.88
N GLN A 27 -12.11 -2.73 26.59
CA GLN A 27 -13.31 -2.57 25.74
C GLN A 27 -14.02 -3.90 25.48
N THR A 28 -13.28 -5.02 25.44
CA THR A 28 -13.90 -6.35 25.33
C THR A 28 -14.54 -6.84 26.62
N GLY A 29 -14.38 -6.10 27.73
CA GLY A 29 -14.82 -6.54 29.05
C GLY A 29 -14.02 -7.70 29.59
N GLY A 30 -12.78 -7.92 29.11
CA GLY A 30 -11.94 -9.05 29.49
C GLY A 30 -12.34 -10.38 28.85
N ASP A 31 -13.15 -10.35 27.80
CA ASP A 31 -13.61 -11.52 27.05
C ASP A 31 -12.73 -11.78 25.83
N GLY A 32 -11.97 -12.88 25.85
CA GLY A 32 -11.11 -13.30 24.74
C GLY A 32 -11.88 -13.67 23.47
N PHE A 33 -13.12 -14.10 23.58
CA PHE A 33 -13.95 -14.40 22.41
C PHE A 33 -14.35 -13.12 21.68
N ARG A 34 -14.74 -12.08 22.41
CA ARG A 34 -15.00 -10.75 21.85
C ARG A 34 -13.72 -10.13 21.27
N LEU A 35 -12.56 -10.35 21.91
CA LEU A 35 -11.27 -9.88 21.42
C LEU A 35 -10.95 -10.45 20.04
N SER A 36 -11.22 -11.72 19.78
CA SER A 36 -10.95 -12.37 18.48
C SER A 36 -11.76 -11.79 17.32
N GLN A 37 -12.83 -11.06 17.60
CA GLN A 37 -13.64 -10.39 16.59
C GLN A 37 -13.08 -9.03 16.15
N TYR A 38 -12.08 -8.50 16.88
CA TYR A 38 -11.43 -7.25 16.53
C TYR A 38 -10.52 -7.42 15.33
N LEU A 39 -10.53 -6.42 14.45
CA LEU A 39 -9.55 -6.25 13.38
C LEU A 39 -8.68 -5.04 13.72
N ILE A 40 -7.39 -5.26 13.97
CA ILE A 40 -6.44 -4.19 14.31
C ILE A 40 -5.49 -4.01 13.13
N LEU A 41 -5.48 -2.81 12.56
CA LEU A 41 -4.60 -2.41 11.47
C LEU A 41 -3.39 -1.68 12.05
N LEU A 42 -2.19 -2.14 11.73
CA LEU A 42 -0.93 -1.65 12.28
C LEU A 42 0.03 -1.22 11.17
N PRO A 43 1.00 -0.33 11.42
CA PRO A 43 1.94 0.11 10.40
C PRO A 43 2.80 -1.02 9.82
N THR A 44 3.26 -1.95 10.67
CA THR A 44 4.25 -2.97 10.29
C THR A 44 3.94 -4.34 10.90
N ARG A 45 4.48 -5.41 10.29
CA ARG A 45 4.44 -6.77 10.87
C ARG A 45 5.11 -6.85 12.23
N ARG A 46 6.15 -6.04 12.44
CA ARG A 46 6.83 -5.97 13.74
C ARG A 46 5.88 -5.46 14.81
N ALA A 47 5.09 -4.42 14.51
CA ALA A 47 4.08 -3.91 15.42
C ALA A 47 3.02 -4.97 15.75
N CYS A 48 2.57 -5.75 14.75
CA CYS A 48 1.65 -6.87 14.99
C CYS A 48 2.21 -7.89 15.97
N ARG A 49 3.46 -8.30 15.80
CA ARG A 49 4.12 -9.26 16.72
C ARG A 49 4.25 -8.72 18.14
N HIS A 50 4.65 -7.46 18.29
CA HIS A 50 4.79 -6.83 19.60
C HIS A 50 3.44 -6.64 20.29
N LEU A 51 2.38 -6.28 19.54
CA LEU A 51 1.03 -6.19 20.10
C LEU A 51 0.53 -7.59 20.55
N GLY A 52 0.80 -8.64 19.79
CA GLY A 52 0.52 -10.02 20.20
C GLY A 52 1.23 -10.39 21.52
N ALA A 53 2.51 -9.98 21.67
CA ALA A 53 3.24 -10.17 22.91
C ALA A 53 2.64 -9.37 24.09
N ALA A 54 2.14 -8.15 23.83
CA ALA A 54 1.45 -7.35 24.84
C ALA A 54 0.15 -8.03 25.32
N PHE A 55 -0.65 -8.56 24.41
CA PHE A 55 -1.84 -9.38 24.80
C PHE A 55 -1.45 -10.64 25.58
N ALA A 56 -0.36 -11.31 25.21
CA ALA A 56 0.13 -12.47 25.96
C ALA A 56 0.50 -12.13 27.41
N LYS A 57 1.08 -10.95 27.67
CA LYS A 57 1.32 -10.46 29.04
C LYS A 57 0.02 -10.26 29.82
N ILE A 58 -1.01 -9.68 29.18
CA ILE A 58 -2.33 -9.47 29.80
C ILE A 58 -2.99 -10.81 30.15
N ALA A 59 -2.83 -11.82 29.30
CA ALA A 59 -3.36 -13.17 29.51
C ALA A 59 -2.74 -13.89 30.72
N ALA A 60 -1.56 -13.44 31.20
CA ALA A 60 -0.88 -14.00 32.39
C ALA A 60 -0.78 -15.53 32.37
N GLY A 61 -0.43 -16.09 31.21
CA GLY A 61 -0.29 -17.55 31.02
C GLY A 61 -1.59 -18.31 30.74
N LYS A 62 -2.72 -17.66 30.68
CA LYS A 62 -3.99 -18.26 30.26
C LYS A 62 -4.11 -18.29 28.73
N PRO A 63 -4.79 -19.31 28.16
CA PRO A 63 -5.10 -19.28 26.73
C PRO A 63 -5.91 -18.02 26.35
N LEU A 64 -5.51 -17.34 25.29
CA LEU A 64 -6.18 -16.15 24.78
C LEU A 64 -6.34 -16.24 23.26
N LEU A 65 -7.54 -15.98 22.76
CA LEU A 65 -7.78 -15.78 21.34
C LEU A 65 -7.36 -14.36 20.98
N LEU A 66 -6.34 -14.24 20.15
CA LEU A 66 -5.82 -12.94 19.70
C LEU A 66 -6.76 -12.29 18.66
N PRO A 67 -6.79 -10.95 18.60
CA PRO A 67 -7.49 -10.24 17.53
C PRO A 67 -6.80 -10.48 16.18
N ARG A 68 -7.53 -10.27 15.11
CA ARG A 68 -6.94 -10.25 13.76
C ARG A 68 -6.09 -8.99 13.61
N MET A 69 -4.79 -9.14 13.44
CA MET A 69 -3.85 -8.02 13.26
C MET A 69 -3.30 -8.06 11.84
N ARG A 70 -3.36 -6.92 11.14
CA ARG A 70 -2.89 -6.78 9.76
C ARG A 70 -1.95 -5.59 9.64
N PRO A 71 -0.77 -5.76 9.01
CA PRO A 71 0.11 -4.65 8.68
C PRO A 71 -0.43 -3.89 7.47
N LEU A 72 -0.30 -2.56 7.47
CA LEU A 72 -0.69 -1.71 6.33
C LEU A 72 0.47 -1.36 5.40
N GLY A 73 1.68 -1.18 5.99
CA GLY A 73 2.85 -0.73 5.25
C GLY A 73 3.59 -1.84 4.49
N GLU A 74 3.44 -3.08 4.92
CA GLU A 74 4.13 -4.25 4.38
C GLU A 74 3.09 -5.25 3.84
N ILE A 75 2.34 -4.85 2.84
CA ILE A 75 1.46 -5.79 2.14
C ILE A 75 2.34 -6.56 1.16
N ASP A 76 2.81 -7.76 1.55
CA ASP A 76 3.46 -8.70 0.65
C ASP A 76 2.47 -9.19 -0.40
N GLU A 77 3.00 -9.55 -1.57
CA GLU A 77 2.20 -10.16 -2.64
C GLU A 77 1.46 -11.41 -2.16
N ASP A 78 2.05 -12.18 -1.23
CA ASP A 78 1.42 -13.35 -0.60
C ASP A 78 0.23 -12.98 0.30
N GLU A 79 0.27 -11.83 0.98
CA GLU A 79 -0.86 -11.35 1.79
C GLU A 79 -1.98 -10.74 0.94
N ILE A 80 -1.63 -10.18 -0.21
CA ILE A 80 -2.61 -9.76 -1.22
C ILE A 80 -3.36 -11.00 -1.76
N THR A 81 -2.67 -12.13 -1.90
CA THR A 81 -3.29 -13.40 -2.33
C THR A 81 -4.35 -13.90 -1.33
N PHE A 82 -4.19 -13.63 -0.03
CA PHE A 82 -5.24 -13.90 0.96
C PHE A 82 -6.45 -12.94 0.86
N ALA A 83 -6.28 -11.76 0.28
CA ALA A 83 -7.41 -10.90 -0.07
C ALA A 83 -8.18 -11.45 -1.28
N ASP A 84 -7.54 -12.26 -2.14
CA ASP A 84 -8.19 -12.97 -3.24
C ASP A 84 -9.18 -14.05 -2.75
N GLU A 85 -9.10 -14.52 -1.50
CA GLU A 85 -10.14 -15.36 -0.89
C GLU A 85 -11.51 -14.66 -0.86
N ASN A 86 -11.53 -13.33 -0.93
CA ASN A 86 -12.75 -12.54 -1.05
C ASN A 86 -13.20 -12.32 -2.52
N GLY A 87 -12.50 -12.91 -3.50
CA GLY A 87 -12.90 -12.89 -4.89
C GLY A 87 -12.72 -11.54 -5.60
N PHE A 88 -11.71 -10.76 -5.23
CA PHE A 88 -11.35 -9.56 -5.99
C PHE A 88 -10.79 -9.96 -7.35
N ASP A 89 -11.48 -9.55 -8.41
CA ASP A 89 -11.03 -9.72 -9.80
C ASP A 89 -9.94 -8.69 -10.15
N VAL A 90 -8.74 -8.90 -9.57
CA VAL A 90 -7.57 -8.06 -9.82
C VAL A 90 -6.48 -8.89 -10.49
N PRO A 91 -6.02 -8.50 -11.69
CA PRO A 91 -4.98 -9.23 -12.39
C PRO A 91 -3.70 -9.42 -11.55
N PRO A 92 -2.92 -10.49 -11.79
CA PRO A 92 -1.68 -10.71 -11.07
C PRO A 92 -0.65 -9.62 -11.34
N ALA A 93 0.23 -9.37 -10.36
CA ALA A 93 1.35 -8.46 -10.56
C ALA A 93 2.40 -9.10 -11.47
N ILE A 94 3.03 -8.28 -12.32
CA ILE A 94 4.19 -8.72 -13.09
C ILE A 94 5.36 -9.03 -12.15
N ALA A 95 6.07 -10.15 -12.41
CA ALA A 95 7.25 -10.51 -11.62
C ALA A 95 8.34 -9.44 -11.75
N PRO A 96 9.04 -9.04 -10.65
CA PRO A 96 10.00 -7.93 -10.66
C PRO A 96 11.10 -8.06 -11.70
N LEU A 97 11.69 -9.26 -11.85
CA LEU A 97 12.73 -9.51 -12.84
C LEU A 97 12.19 -9.40 -14.27
N LYS A 98 11.00 -9.95 -14.54
CA LYS A 98 10.34 -9.86 -15.86
C LYS A 98 10.05 -8.40 -16.21
N ARG A 99 9.56 -7.62 -15.24
CA ARG A 99 9.33 -6.18 -15.37
C ARG A 99 10.60 -5.45 -15.79
N LEU A 100 11.69 -5.66 -15.03
CA LEU A 100 12.97 -5.04 -15.33
C LEU A 100 13.48 -5.41 -16.73
N MET A 101 13.43 -6.68 -17.11
CA MET A 101 13.88 -7.13 -18.44
C MET A 101 13.07 -6.51 -19.58
N LEU A 102 11.74 -6.45 -19.45
CA LEU A 102 10.88 -5.84 -20.47
C LEU A 102 11.11 -4.34 -20.59
N LEU A 103 11.25 -3.62 -19.48
CA LEU A 103 11.61 -2.20 -19.50
C LEU A 103 12.99 -1.97 -20.08
N THR A 104 13.98 -2.79 -19.75
CA THR A 104 15.33 -2.74 -20.37
C THR A 104 15.25 -2.88 -21.89
N GLN A 105 14.43 -3.82 -22.38
CA GLN A 105 14.22 -3.97 -23.84
C GLN A 105 13.56 -2.73 -24.46
N GLN A 106 12.63 -2.08 -23.78
CA GLN A 106 12.00 -0.86 -24.29
C GLN A 106 13.00 0.30 -24.34
N VAL A 107 13.84 0.45 -23.31
CA VAL A 107 14.92 1.45 -23.29
C VAL A 107 15.90 1.19 -24.44
N GLN A 108 16.36 -0.05 -24.64
CA GLN A 108 17.28 -0.42 -25.71
C GLN A 108 16.67 -0.20 -27.11
N LYS A 109 15.38 -0.48 -27.29
CA LYS A 109 14.69 -0.19 -28.55
C LYS A 109 14.60 1.30 -28.84
N ARG A 110 14.44 2.11 -27.78
CA ARG A 110 14.35 3.56 -27.90
C ARG A 110 15.69 4.20 -28.22
N ASP A 111 16.75 3.73 -27.59
CA ASP A 111 18.12 4.19 -27.81
C ASP A 111 19.08 3.01 -27.99
N PRO A 112 19.27 2.56 -29.25
CA PRO A 112 20.18 1.45 -29.56
C PRO A 112 21.66 1.75 -29.27
N SER A 113 22.04 2.99 -29.01
CA SER A 113 23.42 3.36 -28.70
C SER A 113 23.84 2.98 -27.28
N LEU A 114 22.87 2.77 -26.39
CA LEU A 114 23.13 2.36 -25.00
C LEU A 114 23.61 0.89 -24.96
N SER A 115 24.57 0.60 -24.07
CA SER A 115 24.86 -0.77 -23.71
C SER A 115 23.70 -1.38 -22.91
N TRP A 116 23.61 -2.72 -22.90
CA TRP A 116 22.56 -3.40 -22.09
C TRP A 116 22.63 -3.07 -20.60
N ASP A 117 23.83 -2.85 -20.05
CA ASP A 117 24.01 -2.42 -18.65
C ASP A 117 23.46 -1.01 -18.42
N GLN A 118 23.72 -0.07 -19.34
CA GLN A 118 23.18 1.29 -19.28
C GLN A 118 21.67 1.28 -19.42
N ALA A 119 21.14 0.49 -20.35
CA ALA A 119 19.69 0.34 -20.52
C ALA A 119 19.02 -0.27 -19.29
N ALA A 120 19.65 -1.25 -18.62
CA ALA A 120 19.15 -1.82 -17.38
C ALA A 120 19.11 -0.80 -16.23
N LYS A 121 20.16 0.03 -16.07
CA LYS A 121 20.18 1.11 -15.08
C LYS A 121 19.08 2.15 -15.32
N ALA A 122 18.86 2.52 -16.59
CA ALA A 122 17.76 3.42 -16.95
C ALA A 122 16.39 2.77 -16.67
N ALA A 123 16.23 1.48 -16.95
CA ALA A 123 15.02 0.73 -16.64
C ALA A 123 14.74 0.65 -15.13
N GLU A 124 15.76 0.49 -14.29
CA GLU A 124 15.61 0.58 -12.83
C GLU A 124 15.10 1.94 -12.38
N ALA A 125 15.62 3.03 -12.96
CA ALA A 125 15.15 4.38 -12.66
C ALA A 125 13.70 4.57 -13.10
N LEU A 126 13.32 4.07 -14.29
CA LEU A 126 11.94 4.07 -14.77
C LEU A 126 11.01 3.27 -13.87
N THR A 127 11.46 2.11 -13.39
CA THR A 127 10.69 1.29 -12.46
C THR A 127 10.35 2.05 -11.19
N LYS A 128 11.35 2.69 -10.57
CA LYS A 128 11.14 3.51 -9.35
C LYS A 128 10.22 4.70 -9.59
N PHE A 129 10.39 5.37 -10.72
CA PHE A 129 9.56 6.51 -11.10
C PHE A 129 8.11 6.09 -11.35
N LEU A 130 7.90 4.97 -12.03
CA LEU A 130 6.58 4.40 -12.29
C LEU A 130 5.87 4.00 -10.98
N ASP A 131 6.61 3.37 -10.05
CA ASP A 131 6.07 3.04 -8.73
C ASP A 131 5.61 4.30 -7.97
N GLN A 132 6.42 5.37 -7.97
CA GLN A 132 6.04 6.64 -7.34
C GLN A 132 4.79 7.25 -7.97
N ILE A 133 4.73 7.31 -9.30
CA ILE A 133 3.55 7.81 -10.03
C ILE A 133 2.29 7.03 -9.64
N GLN A 134 2.39 5.71 -9.61
CA GLN A 134 1.25 4.84 -9.30
C GLN A 134 0.85 4.92 -7.83
N ILE A 135 1.79 4.94 -6.91
CA ILE A 135 1.53 5.11 -5.47
C ILE A 135 0.82 6.43 -5.20
N GLU A 136 1.31 7.52 -5.79
CA GLU A 136 0.70 8.86 -5.64
C GLU A 136 -0.51 9.06 -6.57
N LYS A 137 -0.78 8.12 -7.49
CA LYS A 137 -1.80 8.20 -8.57
C LYS A 137 -1.70 9.51 -9.35
N CYS A 138 -0.51 9.96 -9.64
CA CYS A 138 -0.28 11.16 -10.43
C CYS A 138 -0.79 10.97 -11.86
N ASP A 139 -1.35 12.02 -12.42
CA ASP A 139 -1.74 12.03 -13.83
C ASP A 139 -0.53 12.32 -14.70
N VAL A 140 0.03 11.29 -15.31
CA VAL A 140 1.18 11.41 -16.23
C VAL A 140 0.88 12.22 -17.50
N SER A 141 -0.38 12.43 -17.86
CA SER A 141 -0.77 13.23 -19.00
C SER A 141 -0.45 14.73 -18.82
N LEU A 142 -0.18 15.14 -17.59
CA LEU A 142 0.22 16.52 -17.25
C LEU A 142 1.71 16.77 -17.44
N LEU A 143 2.55 15.74 -17.58
CA LEU A 143 4.01 15.88 -17.74
C LEU A 143 4.42 16.85 -18.88
N PRO A 144 3.79 16.83 -20.08
CA PRO A 144 4.13 17.76 -21.14
C PRO A 144 3.86 19.23 -20.81
N LYS A 145 3.00 19.50 -19.82
CA LYS A 145 2.57 20.85 -19.43
C LYS A 145 3.40 21.44 -18.29
N LEU A 146 4.34 20.66 -17.72
CA LEU A 146 5.10 21.10 -16.54
C LEU A 146 6.23 22.10 -16.85
N VAL A 147 6.66 22.21 -18.11
CA VAL A 147 7.74 23.11 -18.52
C VAL A 147 7.22 24.11 -19.55
N GLU A 148 7.15 25.37 -19.14
CA GLU A 148 6.72 26.49 -19.98
C GLU A 148 7.90 27.28 -20.57
N GLU A 149 9.12 27.12 -20.04
CA GLU A 149 10.31 27.87 -20.45
C GLU A 149 10.91 27.34 -21.75
N GLN A 150 11.07 28.22 -22.74
CA GLN A 150 11.58 27.88 -24.07
C GLN A 150 13.01 27.33 -24.09
N GLU A 151 13.87 27.77 -23.18
CA GLU A 151 15.28 27.30 -23.11
C GLU A 151 15.43 25.84 -22.67
N LEU A 152 14.48 25.31 -21.93
CA LEU A 152 14.46 23.90 -21.48
C LEU A 152 13.61 23.00 -22.39
N ALA A 153 12.94 23.56 -23.39
CA ALA A 153 11.94 22.84 -24.18
C ALA A 153 12.53 21.68 -24.98
N GLU A 154 13.73 21.82 -25.53
CA GLU A 154 14.37 20.74 -26.33
C GLU A 154 14.78 19.55 -25.49
N HIS A 155 15.46 19.79 -24.37
CA HIS A 155 15.85 18.75 -23.45
C HIS A 155 14.64 18.06 -22.79
N TRP A 156 13.63 18.86 -22.45
CA TRP A 156 12.38 18.37 -21.88
C TRP A 156 11.58 17.53 -22.87
N GLN A 157 11.53 17.91 -24.12
CA GLN A 157 10.90 17.11 -25.18
C GLN A 157 11.56 15.75 -25.33
N GLN A 158 12.89 15.67 -25.28
CA GLN A 158 13.60 14.39 -25.32
C GLN A 158 13.27 13.52 -24.09
N THR A 159 13.16 14.15 -22.92
CA THR A 159 12.74 13.45 -21.68
C THR A 159 11.30 12.92 -21.80
N ILE A 160 10.36 13.72 -22.30
CA ILE A 160 8.98 13.27 -22.52
C ILE A 160 8.93 12.11 -23.51
N LEU A 161 9.67 12.20 -24.60
CA LEU A 161 9.77 11.12 -25.58
C LEU A 161 10.34 9.83 -24.96
N PHE A 162 11.28 9.94 -24.01
CA PHE A 162 11.77 8.80 -23.25
C PHE A 162 10.70 8.24 -22.30
N LEU A 163 9.95 9.11 -21.65
CA LEU A 163 8.86 8.74 -20.76
C LEU A 163 7.64 8.12 -21.49
N GLU A 164 7.57 8.23 -22.84
CA GLU A 164 6.58 7.48 -23.61
C GLU A 164 6.69 5.97 -23.45
N ILE A 165 7.85 5.46 -23.05
CA ILE A 165 8.03 4.05 -22.70
C ILE A 165 7.01 3.65 -21.63
N ILE A 166 6.87 4.44 -20.58
CA ILE A 166 6.00 4.14 -19.44
C ILE A 166 4.56 4.65 -19.63
N THR A 167 4.36 5.70 -20.42
CA THR A 167 3.03 6.30 -20.60
C THR A 167 2.21 5.65 -21.72
N LYS A 168 2.88 5.15 -22.78
CA LYS A 168 2.23 4.56 -23.96
C LYS A 168 2.52 3.08 -24.13
N ASN A 169 3.82 2.69 -24.10
CA ASN A 169 4.20 1.33 -24.45
C ASN A 169 3.97 0.34 -23.31
N TRP A 170 4.27 0.77 -22.08
CA TRP A 170 4.20 -0.10 -20.92
C TRP A 170 2.80 -0.64 -20.61
N PRO A 171 1.74 0.18 -20.63
CA PRO A 171 0.38 -0.31 -20.45
C PRO A 171 -0.04 -1.38 -21.47
N LEU A 172 0.40 -1.24 -22.73
CA LEU A 172 0.12 -2.21 -23.77
C LEU A 172 0.83 -3.54 -23.52
N ILE A 173 2.09 -3.48 -23.06
CA ILE A 173 2.87 -4.66 -22.70
C ILE A 173 2.23 -5.40 -21.52
N LEU A 174 1.80 -4.68 -20.49
CA LEU A 174 1.12 -5.28 -19.34
C LEU A 174 -0.20 -5.95 -19.75
N ALA A 175 -0.98 -5.30 -20.61
CA ALA A 175 -2.23 -5.87 -21.14
C ALA A 175 -1.97 -7.16 -21.95
N ASP A 176 -0.94 -7.17 -22.81
CA ASP A 176 -0.54 -8.37 -23.56
C ASP A 176 -0.10 -9.53 -22.64
N GLN A 177 0.54 -9.20 -21.52
CA GLN A 177 0.97 -10.18 -20.53
C GLN A 177 -0.14 -10.61 -19.54
N GLY A 178 -1.34 -10.00 -19.60
CA GLY A 178 -2.45 -10.27 -18.69
C GLY A 178 -2.12 -9.93 -17.24
N CYS A 179 -1.30 -8.92 -16.99
CA CYS A 179 -0.84 -8.54 -15.65
C CYS A 179 -0.86 -7.02 -15.47
N VAL A 180 -0.64 -6.58 -14.24
CA VAL A 180 -0.53 -5.17 -13.85
C VAL A 180 0.76 -4.93 -13.06
N ASP A 181 1.13 -3.66 -12.87
CA ASP A 181 2.26 -3.32 -12.01
C ASP A 181 1.96 -3.63 -10.53
N PRO A 182 2.98 -3.97 -9.72
CA PRO A 182 2.80 -4.27 -8.30
C PRO A 182 2.13 -3.14 -7.52
N ALA A 183 2.55 -1.88 -7.74
CA ALA A 183 1.96 -0.73 -7.08
C ALA A 183 0.50 -0.48 -7.49
N GLU A 184 0.17 -0.68 -8.76
CA GLU A 184 -1.19 -0.58 -9.27
C GLU A 184 -2.09 -1.69 -8.69
N ARG A 185 -1.60 -2.95 -8.67
CA ARG A 185 -2.31 -4.06 -8.04
C ARG A 185 -2.59 -3.79 -6.57
N ARG A 186 -1.57 -3.33 -5.82
CA ARG A 186 -1.74 -2.95 -4.42
C ARG A 186 -2.85 -1.90 -4.24
N ASN A 187 -2.83 -0.85 -5.05
CA ASN A 187 -3.86 0.20 -5.00
C ASN A 187 -5.27 -0.34 -5.32
N ALA A 188 -5.38 -1.25 -6.30
CA ALA A 188 -6.63 -1.87 -6.68
C ALA A 188 -7.19 -2.75 -5.55
N VAL A 189 -6.35 -3.58 -4.94
CA VAL A 189 -6.74 -4.45 -3.80
C VAL A 189 -7.14 -3.62 -2.58
N LEU A 190 -6.37 -2.57 -2.23
CA LEU A 190 -6.74 -1.67 -1.14
C LEU A 190 -8.07 -0.94 -1.41
N GLY A 191 -8.30 -0.53 -2.66
CA GLY A 191 -9.55 0.07 -3.07
C GLY A 191 -10.73 -0.90 -2.96
N ALA A 192 -10.57 -2.12 -3.46
CA ALA A 192 -11.58 -3.17 -3.38
C ALA A 192 -11.90 -3.54 -1.92
N GLN A 193 -10.88 -3.65 -1.06
CA GLN A 193 -11.05 -3.91 0.36
C GLN A 193 -11.80 -2.77 1.06
N ALA A 194 -11.49 -1.52 0.73
CA ALA A 194 -12.20 -0.36 1.28
C ALA A 194 -13.68 -0.35 0.87
N GLU A 195 -13.99 -0.72 -0.39
CA GLU A 195 -15.37 -0.86 -0.86
C GLU A 195 -16.11 -2.01 -0.17
N LEU A 196 -15.42 -3.14 0.06
CA LEU A 196 -15.99 -4.26 0.81
C LEU A 196 -16.34 -3.83 2.24
N TRP A 197 -15.43 -3.14 2.93
CA TRP A 197 -15.67 -2.66 4.29
C TRP A 197 -16.74 -1.56 4.38
N ARG A 198 -16.94 -0.80 3.31
CA ARG A 198 -18.06 0.16 3.24
C ARG A 198 -19.41 -0.56 3.19
N LYS A 199 -19.48 -1.72 2.52
CA LYS A 199 -20.70 -2.54 2.41
C LYS A 199 -20.89 -3.45 3.63
N GLN A 200 -19.81 -4.00 4.16
CA GLN A 200 -19.78 -4.95 5.27
C GLN A 200 -18.67 -4.54 6.26
N PRO A 201 -18.92 -3.55 7.11
CA PRO A 201 -17.92 -3.09 8.06
C PRO A 201 -17.52 -4.23 9.03
N PRO A 202 -16.24 -4.36 9.39
CA PRO A 202 -15.83 -5.28 10.43
C PRO A 202 -16.47 -4.87 11.76
N LEU A 203 -16.85 -5.84 12.59
CA LEU A 203 -17.61 -5.61 13.83
C LEU A 203 -16.91 -4.63 14.79
N PHE A 204 -15.59 -4.69 14.86
CA PHE A 204 -14.78 -3.84 15.73
C PHE A 204 -13.48 -3.43 15.01
N PRO A 205 -13.51 -2.42 14.12
CA PRO A 205 -12.31 -1.93 13.48
C PRO A 205 -11.51 -1.07 14.45
N CYS A 206 -10.22 -1.29 14.51
CA CYS A 206 -9.26 -0.43 15.17
C CYS A 206 -8.13 -0.12 14.22
N ALA A 207 -7.92 1.14 13.91
CA ALA A 207 -6.89 1.57 13.01
C ALA A 207 -5.93 2.52 13.72
N LEU A 208 -4.63 2.30 13.56
CA LEU A 208 -3.58 3.08 14.20
C LEU A 208 -2.82 3.88 13.16
N ASP A 209 -2.84 5.17 13.31
CA ASP A 209 -1.90 6.07 12.65
C ASP A 209 -0.85 6.52 13.66
N VAL A 210 0.41 6.37 13.33
CA VAL A 210 1.53 6.81 14.17
C VAL A 210 2.08 8.10 13.59
N ALA A 211 2.00 9.18 14.34
CA ALA A 211 2.61 10.45 13.95
C ALA A 211 4.10 10.26 13.63
N GLY A 212 4.52 10.60 12.42
CA GLY A 212 5.89 10.43 11.93
C GLY A 212 6.11 9.23 11.02
N ASP A 213 5.07 8.49 10.65
CA ASP A 213 5.15 7.45 9.65
C ASP A 213 5.34 8.06 8.24
N THR A 214 6.27 7.48 7.47
CA THR A 214 6.62 7.90 6.10
C THR A 214 5.61 7.46 5.04
N ARG A 215 4.39 7.07 5.44
CA ARG A 215 3.34 6.71 4.51
C ARG A 215 2.94 7.91 3.65
N THR A 216 2.66 7.63 2.39
CA THR A 216 2.20 8.65 1.47
C THR A 216 0.86 9.23 1.93
N PRO A 217 0.54 10.50 1.61
CA PRO A 217 -0.73 11.14 1.95
C PRO A 217 -1.96 10.34 1.53
N ARG A 218 -1.77 9.43 0.59
CA ARG A 218 -2.82 8.59 0.02
C ARG A 218 -3.10 7.32 0.79
N ASP A 219 -2.06 6.68 1.34
CA ASP A 219 -2.24 5.59 2.30
C ASP A 219 -3.02 6.10 3.51
N GLN A 220 -2.76 7.34 3.94
CA GLN A 220 -3.52 8.04 4.98
C GLN A 220 -4.97 8.32 4.54
N SER A 221 -5.22 8.66 3.27
CA SER A 221 -6.58 8.97 2.79
C SER A 221 -7.46 7.72 2.63
N VAL A 222 -6.89 6.60 2.21
CA VAL A 222 -7.58 5.30 2.19
C VAL A 222 -7.93 4.88 3.62
N PHE A 223 -7.01 5.12 4.54
CA PHE A 223 -7.16 4.84 5.96
C PHE A 223 -8.23 5.73 6.59
N ALA A 224 -8.14 7.05 6.40
CA ALA A 224 -9.12 8.01 6.88
C ALA A 224 -10.51 7.75 6.30
N ARG A 225 -10.61 7.33 5.03
CA ARG A 225 -11.90 6.96 4.42
C ARG A 225 -12.49 5.69 5.01
N SER A 226 -11.66 4.69 5.32
CA SER A 226 -12.12 3.45 5.97
C SER A 226 -12.58 3.69 7.40
N VAL A 227 -11.91 4.58 8.14
CA VAL A 227 -12.27 4.97 9.51
C VAL A 227 -13.38 6.04 9.54
N THR A 228 -13.49 6.85 8.48
CA THR A 228 -14.44 7.97 8.40
C THR A 228 -15.85 7.53 8.01
N ASN A 229 -16.00 6.38 7.35
CA ASN A 229 -17.27 5.83 6.89
C ASN A 229 -17.76 4.62 7.71
N LEU A 230 -17.13 4.33 8.85
CA LEU A 230 -17.55 3.42 9.89
C LEU A 230 -18.16 4.19 11.05
#